data_f85a631b2f0db0265878c2ff5650dc3f
#
_entry.id   f85a631b2f0db0265878c2ff5650dc3f
#
_cell.length_a   1.000
_cell.length_b   1.000
_cell.length_c   1.000
_cell.angle_alpha   90.00
_cell.angle_beta   90.00
_cell.angle_gamma   90.00
#
_symmetry.space_group_name_H-M   'P 1'
#
loop_
_entity.id
_entity.type
_entity.pdbx_description
1 polymer ?
#
loop_
_entity_poly.entity_id
_entity_poly.type
_entity_poly.pdbx_seq_one_letter_code
_entity_poly.pdbx_strand_id
1 'polypeptide(L)'
;MKILWSKIRRTGLWAALPAIPLAALLAWLFFAPCRAPLEGVSFSGVILDNTGAPLRVSLSRDQKYRIHTRLTDIPRAAVEAVLRYEDRHFYSHPGVNPFSLFRAALSMLGGGRRMGGSTITMQVVRLSHNLETGKPGAKLRQMLLALQLEWHFSKDEILEAYFNLAPYGGNIEGLGAAALVYFHKTPAQLTQAESAALMLVPQNPVKRRPSQDNPVFAAAVKRLDQAWSGRTEHAPLRIYGPQDLPFEAPHICAELLERHRDGGVLRTTLSPTLQKRVEGGLRAFASRNAAYGLKNAAALVVHWPSMEIRALAGSADFHDARISGEIDGTRARRSPGSTLKPLIYALALDQGIIHPHTLLLDTPRSFAGYDPENFDGSFRGPVSAAEALRSSRNVPALTLAARLKHPGLYEFLRRADVEFLSGEEHYGL
;
A
#
# COMPACT_ATOMS: atom_id res chain seq x y z
N MET A 1 -42.14 -52.76 -44.38
CA MET A 1 -41.43 -52.57 -43.07
C MET A 1 -40.06 -51.87 -43.21
N LYS A 2 -39.23 -52.09 -44.26
CA LYS A 2 -37.92 -51.41 -44.44
C LYS A 2 -37.99 -49.91 -44.72
N ILE A 3 -39.03 -49.40 -45.36
CA ILE A 3 -39.17 -47.97 -45.70
C ILE A 3 -39.54 -47.10 -44.47
N LEU A 4 -40.27 -47.66 -43.48
CA LEU A 4 -40.63 -46.93 -42.26
C LEU A 4 -39.44 -46.73 -41.33
N TRP A 5 -38.50 -47.70 -41.29
CA TRP A 5 -37.26 -47.62 -40.48
C TRP A 5 -36.24 -46.63 -41.03
N SER A 6 -36.20 -46.37 -42.34
CA SER A 6 -35.30 -45.40 -42.94
C SER A 6 -35.76 -43.94 -42.69
N LYS A 7 -37.11 -43.71 -42.59
CA LYS A 7 -37.66 -42.39 -42.24
C LYS A 7 -37.44 -42.04 -40.78
N ILE A 8 -37.61 -43.01 -39.86
CA ILE A 8 -37.38 -42.78 -38.42
C ILE A 8 -35.90 -42.49 -38.10
N ARG A 9 -34.96 -43.18 -38.77
CA ARG A 9 -33.51 -42.85 -38.62
C ARG A 9 -33.12 -41.44 -39.14
N ARG A 10 -33.72 -40.98 -40.27
CA ARG A 10 -33.46 -39.67 -40.82
C ARG A 10 -34.07 -38.54 -39.97
N THR A 11 -35.26 -38.68 -39.45
CA THR A 11 -35.90 -37.69 -38.56
C THR A 11 -35.19 -37.61 -37.21
N GLY A 12 -34.71 -38.76 -36.67
CA GLY A 12 -33.92 -38.77 -35.43
C GLY A 12 -32.55 -38.08 -35.56
N LEU A 13 -31.88 -38.21 -36.71
CA LEU A 13 -30.61 -37.52 -36.96
C LEU A 13 -30.78 -35.96 -37.06
N TRP A 14 -31.86 -35.51 -37.69
CA TRP A 14 -32.14 -34.08 -37.83
C TRP A 14 -32.57 -33.43 -36.48
N ALA A 15 -33.20 -34.18 -35.59
CA ALA A 15 -33.56 -33.72 -34.25
C ALA A 15 -32.35 -33.68 -33.29
N ALA A 16 -31.29 -34.49 -33.57
CA ALA A 16 -30.05 -34.51 -32.77
C ALA A 16 -29.06 -33.41 -33.13
N LEU A 17 -29.14 -32.84 -34.35
CA LEU A 17 -28.22 -31.81 -34.83
C LEU A 17 -28.18 -30.56 -33.96
N PRO A 18 -29.29 -29.99 -33.42
CA PRO A 18 -29.21 -28.85 -32.49
C PRO A 18 -28.80 -29.22 -31.08
N ALA A 19 -28.87 -30.52 -30.69
CA ALA A 19 -28.50 -30.96 -29.35
C ALA A 19 -26.99 -31.00 -29.12
N ILE A 20 -26.19 -31.23 -30.18
CA ILE A 20 -24.72 -31.29 -30.08
C ILE A 20 -24.11 -29.92 -29.70
N PRO A 21 -24.43 -28.78 -30.37
CA PRO A 21 -23.88 -27.48 -29.97
C PRO A 21 -24.38 -27.04 -28.58
N LEU A 22 -25.61 -27.43 -28.20
CA LEU A 22 -26.11 -27.14 -26.86
C LEU A 22 -25.35 -27.96 -25.80
N ALA A 23 -25.13 -29.26 -26.04
CA ALA A 23 -24.34 -30.10 -25.15
C ALA A 23 -22.88 -29.61 -25.04
N ALA A 24 -22.26 -29.17 -26.14
CA ALA A 24 -20.92 -28.58 -26.17
C ALA A 24 -20.87 -27.25 -25.38
N LEU A 25 -21.90 -26.41 -25.52
CA LEU A 25 -22.01 -25.17 -24.76
C LEU A 25 -22.18 -25.46 -23.27
N LEU A 26 -23.03 -26.38 -22.89
CA LEU A 26 -23.22 -26.79 -21.49
C LEU A 26 -21.93 -27.39 -20.93
N ALA A 27 -21.28 -28.30 -21.67
CA ALA A 27 -19.99 -28.85 -21.27
C ALA A 27 -18.92 -27.75 -21.05
N TRP A 28 -18.89 -26.77 -21.94
CA TRP A 28 -17.99 -25.61 -21.77
C TRP A 28 -18.35 -24.78 -20.54
N LEU A 29 -19.61 -24.47 -20.29
CA LEU A 29 -20.06 -23.71 -19.12
C LEU A 29 -19.69 -24.41 -17.79
N PHE A 30 -19.82 -25.72 -17.73
CA PHE A 30 -19.68 -26.50 -16.50
C PHE A 30 -18.23 -26.97 -16.25
N PHE A 31 -17.49 -27.31 -17.29
CA PHE A 31 -16.19 -28.01 -17.16
C PHE A 31 -14.99 -27.19 -17.65
N ALA A 32 -15.18 -26.13 -18.44
CA ALA A 32 -14.07 -25.31 -18.85
C ALA A 32 -13.52 -24.50 -17.67
N PRO A 33 -12.18 -24.34 -17.55
CA PRO A 33 -11.57 -23.52 -16.51
C PRO A 33 -12.14 -22.10 -16.56
N CYS A 34 -12.62 -21.62 -15.41
CA CYS A 34 -13.09 -20.26 -15.24
C CYS A 34 -12.09 -19.50 -14.40
N ARG A 35 -11.60 -18.38 -14.93
CA ARG A 35 -10.68 -17.50 -14.22
C ARG A 35 -11.41 -16.81 -13.08
N ALA A 36 -10.78 -16.80 -11.88
CA ALA A 36 -11.34 -16.07 -10.75
C ALA A 36 -11.48 -14.55 -11.07
N PRO A 37 -12.54 -13.89 -10.59
CA PRO A 37 -12.84 -12.50 -10.98
C PRO A 37 -11.70 -11.50 -10.68
N LEU A 38 -10.93 -11.74 -9.62
CA LEU A 38 -9.80 -10.90 -9.21
C LEU A 38 -8.42 -11.51 -9.53
N GLU A 39 -8.38 -12.64 -10.23
CA GLU A 39 -7.13 -13.29 -10.61
C GLU A 39 -6.31 -12.39 -11.55
N GLY A 40 -5.03 -12.18 -11.20
CA GLY A 40 -4.10 -11.33 -11.95
C GLY A 40 -4.42 -9.83 -11.86
N VAL A 41 -5.36 -9.43 -11.02
CA VAL A 41 -5.61 -8.02 -10.71
C VAL A 41 -4.54 -7.55 -9.73
N SER A 42 -3.82 -6.49 -10.08
CA SER A 42 -2.85 -5.88 -9.17
C SER A 42 -3.52 -4.84 -8.28
N PHE A 43 -3.08 -4.80 -7.02
CA PHE A 43 -3.59 -3.85 -6.03
C PHE A 43 -2.52 -2.85 -5.62
N SER A 44 -2.94 -1.70 -5.11
CA SER A 44 -2.10 -0.67 -4.53
C SER A 44 -1.50 -1.12 -3.19
N GLY A 45 -0.27 -0.72 -2.92
CA GLY A 45 0.31 -0.81 -1.58
C GLY A 45 -0.15 0.35 -0.72
N VAL A 46 -0.60 0.06 0.50
CA VAL A 46 -1.00 1.05 1.50
C VAL A 46 -0.17 0.83 2.75
N ILE A 47 0.63 1.82 3.12
CA ILE A 47 1.41 1.79 4.37
C ILE A 47 0.64 2.58 5.42
N LEU A 48 0.37 1.94 6.55
CA LEU A 48 -0.32 2.53 7.68
C LEU A 48 0.65 2.75 8.85
N ASP A 49 0.41 3.78 9.64
CA ASP A 49 1.08 4.00 10.91
C ASP A 49 0.61 3.04 12.02
N ASN A 50 1.10 3.22 13.23
CA ASN A 50 0.72 2.40 14.39
C ASN A 50 -0.73 2.62 14.85
N THR A 51 -1.37 3.72 14.44
CA THR A 51 -2.80 4.00 14.73
C THR A 51 -3.74 3.43 13.67
N GLY A 52 -3.20 3.06 12.49
CA GLY A 52 -3.96 2.61 11.32
C GLY A 52 -4.28 3.74 10.34
N ALA A 53 -3.73 4.93 10.52
CA ALA A 53 -3.86 6.00 9.55
C ALA A 53 -2.86 5.80 8.38
N PRO A 54 -3.22 6.14 7.13
CA PRO A 54 -2.35 5.97 5.99
C PRO A 54 -1.17 6.95 6.01
N LEU A 55 0.04 6.43 5.81
CA LEU A 55 1.28 7.19 5.61
C LEU A 55 1.58 7.36 4.12
N ARG A 56 1.28 6.35 3.33
CA ARG A 56 1.58 6.31 1.90
C ARG A 56 0.63 5.37 1.16
N VAL A 57 0.27 5.75 -0.06
CA VAL A 57 -0.47 4.90 -1.00
C VAL A 57 0.28 4.89 -2.32
N SER A 58 0.56 3.70 -2.86
CA SER A 58 1.17 3.56 -4.18
C SER A 58 0.14 3.25 -5.25
N LEU A 59 0.51 3.47 -6.51
CA LEU A 59 -0.22 2.90 -7.63
C LEU A 59 0.01 1.39 -7.70
N SER A 60 -0.97 0.66 -8.22
CA SER A 60 -0.83 -0.74 -8.62
C SER A 60 0.09 -0.86 -9.85
N ARG A 61 0.47 -2.09 -10.24
CA ARG A 61 1.36 -2.33 -11.40
C ARG A 61 0.80 -1.77 -12.72
N ASP A 62 -0.52 -1.72 -12.85
CA ASP A 62 -1.25 -1.17 -14.01
C ASP A 62 -1.64 0.31 -13.84
N GLN A 63 -0.93 1.04 -12.96
CA GLN A 63 -1.06 2.48 -12.73
C GLN A 63 -2.45 2.92 -12.23
N LYS A 64 -3.10 2.08 -11.43
CA LYS A 64 -4.39 2.36 -10.80
C LYS A 64 -4.24 2.53 -9.29
N TYR A 65 -5.10 3.35 -8.71
CA TYR A 65 -5.40 3.24 -7.29
C TYR A 65 -6.47 2.17 -7.13
N ARG A 66 -6.11 1.03 -6.54
CA ARG A 66 -7.01 -0.11 -6.29
C ARG A 66 -6.64 -0.77 -4.98
N ILE A 67 -7.49 -0.65 -3.97
CA ILE A 67 -7.28 -1.19 -2.63
C ILE A 67 -8.24 -2.35 -2.45
N HIS A 68 -7.69 -3.55 -2.19
CA HIS A 68 -8.52 -4.73 -1.95
C HIS A 68 -9.43 -4.52 -0.74
N THR A 69 -10.72 -4.77 -0.94
CA THR A 69 -11.75 -4.61 0.07
C THR A 69 -12.63 -5.85 0.08
N ARG A 70 -12.74 -6.51 1.23
CA ARG A 70 -13.64 -7.65 1.39
C ARG A 70 -15.08 -7.17 1.46
N LEU A 71 -16.01 -7.97 0.97
CA LEU A 71 -17.44 -7.64 1.01
C LEU A 71 -17.92 -7.37 2.44
N THR A 72 -17.37 -8.08 3.43
CA THR A 72 -17.65 -7.88 4.87
C THR A 72 -17.26 -6.52 5.40
N ASP A 73 -16.31 -5.84 4.76
CA ASP A 73 -15.80 -4.52 5.17
C ASP A 73 -16.58 -3.37 4.48
N ILE A 74 -17.55 -3.72 3.62
CA ILE A 74 -18.37 -2.76 2.88
C ILE A 74 -19.66 -2.48 3.63
N PRO A 75 -20.03 -1.21 3.85
CA PRO A 75 -21.27 -0.86 4.52
C PRO A 75 -22.48 -1.44 3.78
N ARG A 76 -23.42 -2.00 4.54
CA ARG A 76 -24.67 -2.54 3.99
C ARG A 76 -25.43 -1.53 3.11
N ALA A 77 -25.40 -0.26 3.50
CA ALA A 77 -25.99 0.82 2.71
C ALA A 77 -25.39 0.97 1.32
N ALA A 78 -24.05 0.76 1.16
CA ALA A 78 -23.37 0.78 -0.13
C ALA A 78 -23.76 -0.44 -0.98
N VAL A 79 -23.85 -1.61 -0.37
CA VAL A 79 -24.29 -2.85 -1.04
C VAL A 79 -25.73 -2.68 -1.56
N GLU A 80 -26.64 -2.26 -0.70
CA GLU A 80 -28.05 -2.02 -1.06
C GLU A 80 -28.19 -0.98 -2.18
N ALA A 81 -27.36 0.07 -2.14
CA ALA A 81 -27.34 1.09 -3.17
C ALA A 81 -26.92 0.52 -4.53
N VAL A 82 -25.81 -0.23 -4.58
CA VAL A 82 -25.34 -0.87 -5.82
C VAL A 82 -26.40 -1.80 -6.38
N LEU A 83 -26.96 -2.69 -5.57
CA LEU A 83 -28.01 -3.60 -5.99
C LEU A 83 -29.21 -2.86 -6.57
N ARG A 84 -29.68 -1.80 -5.90
CA ARG A 84 -30.82 -1.02 -6.34
C ARG A 84 -30.60 -0.30 -7.67
N TYR A 85 -29.40 0.24 -7.89
CA TYR A 85 -29.09 1.08 -9.05
C TYR A 85 -28.54 0.31 -10.25
N GLU A 86 -27.72 -0.72 -10.00
CA GLU A 86 -27.05 -1.48 -11.05
C GLU A 86 -27.81 -2.76 -11.42
N ASP A 87 -28.30 -3.50 -10.41
CA ASP A 87 -28.91 -4.81 -10.64
C ASP A 87 -29.84 -5.24 -9.50
N ARG A 88 -31.07 -4.73 -9.52
CA ARG A 88 -32.05 -4.99 -8.46
C ARG A 88 -32.35 -6.47 -8.22
N HIS A 89 -32.18 -7.31 -9.24
CA HIS A 89 -32.48 -8.75 -9.19
C HIS A 89 -31.20 -9.59 -9.18
N PHE A 90 -30.08 -9.04 -8.76
CA PHE A 90 -28.76 -9.68 -8.78
C PHE A 90 -28.78 -11.10 -8.22
N TYR A 91 -29.39 -11.32 -7.07
CA TYR A 91 -29.42 -12.62 -6.39
C TYR A 91 -30.42 -13.62 -7.02
N SER A 92 -31.24 -13.20 -7.97
CA SER A 92 -32.31 -14.04 -8.53
C SER A 92 -32.12 -14.51 -9.98
N HIS A 93 -31.04 -14.04 -10.65
CA HIS A 93 -30.75 -14.47 -12.02
C HIS A 93 -29.33 -15.09 -12.13
N PRO A 94 -29.07 -15.98 -13.12
CA PRO A 94 -27.82 -16.69 -13.30
C PRO A 94 -26.76 -15.86 -14.09
N GLY A 95 -26.50 -14.63 -13.71
CA GLY A 95 -25.50 -13.74 -14.35
C GLY A 95 -26.02 -12.90 -15.50
N VAL A 96 -27.08 -13.31 -16.16
CA VAL A 96 -27.77 -12.57 -17.22
C VAL A 96 -29.24 -12.47 -16.87
N ASN A 97 -29.80 -11.26 -16.90
CA ASN A 97 -31.21 -11.04 -16.64
C ASN A 97 -32.01 -10.98 -17.96
N PRO A 98 -32.77 -12.04 -18.33
CA PRO A 98 -33.47 -12.10 -19.60
C PRO A 98 -34.54 -11.01 -19.73
N PHE A 99 -35.23 -10.66 -18.64
CA PHE A 99 -36.23 -9.59 -18.66
C PHE A 99 -35.61 -8.20 -18.96
N SER A 100 -34.45 -7.93 -18.39
CA SER A 100 -33.74 -6.70 -18.66
C SER A 100 -33.21 -6.63 -20.10
N LEU A 101 -32.76 -7.76 -20.65
CA LEU A 101 -32.34 -7.84 -22.06
C LEU A 101 -33.53 -7.65 -23.01
N PHE A 102 -34.65 -8.30 -22.76
CA PHE A 102 -35.88 -8.17 -23.55
C PHE A 102 -36.38 -6.72 -23.55
N ARG A 103 -36.43 -6.10 -22.36
CA ARG A 103 -36.82 -4.69 -22.23
C ARG A 103 -35.85 -3.74 -22.95
N ALA A 104 -34.55 -4.00 -22.89
CA ALA A 104 -33.54 -3.22 -23.61
C ALA A 104 -33.68 -3.34 -25.13
N ALA A 105 -33.98 -4.57 -25.64
CA ALA A 105 -34.23 -4.83 -27.05
C ALA A 105 -35.50 -4.11 -27.55
N LEU A 106 -36.58 -4.17 -26.80
CA LEU A 106 -37.81 -3.43 -27.13
C LEU A 106 -37.61 -1.91 -27.14
N SER A 107 -36.88 -1.36 -26.18
CA SER A 107 -36.56 0.07 -26.12
C SER A 107 -35.72 0.51 -27.32
N MET A 108 -34.81 -0.33 -27.80
CA MET A 108 -34.00 -0.04 -29.01
C MET A 108 -34.85 -0.05 -30.30
N LEU A 109 -35.82 -0.99 -30.40
CA LEU A 109 -36.74 -1.06 -31.54
C LEU A 109 -37.71 0.13 -31.57
N GLY A 110 -38.13 0.62 -30.41
CA GLY A 110 -39.02 1.76 -30.26
C GLY A 110 -38.36 3.17 -30.32
N GLY A 111 -37.07 3.27 -30.67
CA GLY A 111 -36.38 4.55 -30.72
C GLY A 111 -36.16 5.24 -29.37
N GLY A 112 -36.39 4.50 -28.28
CA GLY A 112 -36.27 5.01 -26.92
C GLY A 112 -34.81 5.17 -26.45
N ARG A 113 -34.63 5.85 -25.30
CA ARG A 113 -33.33 5.94 -24.63
C ARG A 113 -32.74 4.57 -24.37
N ARG A 114 -31.45 4.37 -24.65
CA ARG A 114 -30.70 3.14 -24.31
C ARG A 114 -30.85 2.85 -22.81
N MET A 115 -31.69 1.88 -22.47
CA MET A 115 -31.79 1.38 -21.09
C MET A 115 -30.72 0.35 -20.84
N GLY A 116 -30.02 0.43 -19.69
CA GLY A 116 -28.99 -0.51 -19.29
C GLY A 116 -29.58 -1.91 -19.08
N GLY A 117 -29.14 -2.89 -19.87
CA GLY A 117 -29.50 -4.30 -19.73
C GLY A 117 -28.34 -5.16 -19.21
N SER A 118 -27.28 -4.55 -18.71
CA SER A 118 -26.10 -5.28 -18.18
C SER A 118 -26.23 -5.50 -16.69
N THR A 119 -26.04 -6.73 -16.24
CA THR A 119 -26.02 -7.12 -14.83
C THR A 119 -24.67 -6.80 -14.17
N ILE A 120 -24.60 -6.86 -12.85
CA ILE A 120 -23.34 -6.74 -12.09
C ILE A 120 -22.34 -7.80 -12.58
N THR A 121 -22.74 -9.05 -12.73
CA THR A 121 -21.89 -10.14 -13.23
C THR A 121 -21.32 -9.84 -14.63
N MET A 122 -22.15 -9.33 -15.53
CA MET A 122 -21.68 -8.89 -16.85
C MET A 122 -20.68 -7.75 -16.77
N GLN A 123 -20.83 -6.83 -15.82
CA GLN A 123 -19.87 -5.75 -15.60
C GLN A 123 -18.55 -6.29 -15.04
N VAL A 124 -18.57 -7.21 -14.07
CA VAL A 124 -17.37 -7.88 -13.56
C VAL A 124 -16.61 -8.58 -14.68
N VAL A 125 -17.29 -9.36 -15.51
CA VAL A 125 -16.67 -10.01 -16.69
C VAL A 125 -16.03 -8.99 -17.62
N ARG A 126 -16.71 -7.89 -17.91
CA ARG A 126 -16.16 -6.83 -18.77
C ARG A 126 -14.88 -6.23 -18.20
N LEU A 127 -14.86 -5.97 -16.88
CA LEU A 127 -13.75 -5.33 -16.20
C LEU A 127 -12.56 -6.30 -16.01
N SER A 128 -12.81 -7.53 -15.56
CA SER A 128 -11.77 -8.52 -15.30
C SER A 128 -11.10 -9.07 -16.58
N HIS A 129 -11.86 -9.13 -17.70
CA HIS A 129 -11.34 -9.60 -18.99
C HIS A 129 -11.01 -8.47 -19.96
N ASN A 130 -11.13 -7.20 -19.52
CA ASN A 130 -10.90 -6.00 -20.34
C ASN A 130 -11.63 -6.02 -21.67
N LEU A 131 -12.93 -6.40 -21.68
CA LEU A 131 -13.71 -6.60 -22.89
C LEU A 131 -14.27 -5.29 -23.44
N GLU A 132 -13.99 -5.02 -24.72
CA GLU A 132 -14.65 -3.96 -25.47
C GLU A 132 -16.03 -4.43 -25.98
N THR A 133 -17.09 -3.98 -25.32
CA THR A 133 -18.46 -4.47 -25.59
C THR A 133 -19.25 -3.67 -26.65
N GLY A 134 -18.55 -2.91 -27.47
CA GLY A 134 -19.18 -2.10 -28.54
C GLY A 134 -19.79 -2.90 -29.69
N LYS A 135 -19.36 -4.16 -29.90
CA LYS A 135 -19.83 -5.05 -30.98
C LYS A 135 -20.78 -6.11 -30.45
N PRO A 136 -21.80 -6.54 -31.23
CA PRO A 136 -22.76 -7.56 -30.79
C PRO A 136 -22.12 -8.89 -30.37
N GLY A 137 -21.11 -9.36 -31.08
CA GLY A 137 -20.39 -10.59 -30.74
C GLY A 137 -19.65 -10.52 -29.41
N ALA A 138 -19.05 -9.37 -29.09
CA ALA A 138 -18.41 -9.16 -27.79
C ALA A 138 -19.44 -9.13 -26.65
N LYS A 139 -20.65 -8.61 -26.91
CA LYS A 139 -21.74 -8.64 -25.95
C LYS A 139 -22.23 -10.07 -25.68
N LEU A 140 -22.35 -10.89 -26.73
CA LEU A 140 -22.69 -12.30 -26.56
C LEU A 140 -21.61 -13.05 -25.77
N ARG A 141 -20.33 -12.84 -26.08
CA ARG A 141 -19.21 -13.40 -25.33
C ARG A 141 -19.27 -12.99 -23.86
N GLN A 142 -19.56 -11.71 -23.56
CA GLN A 142 -19.74 -11.22 -22.19
C GLN A 142 -20.86 -11.96 -21.46
N MET A 143 -21.98 -12.23 -22.14
CA MET A 143 -23.12 -12.97 -21.54
C MET A 143 -22.74 -14.42 -21.24
N LEU A 144 -22.07 -15.11 -22.15
CA LEU A 144 -21.63 -16.50 -21.95
C LEU A 144 -20.62 -16.60 -20.79
N LEU A 145 -19.65 -15.70 -20.74
CA LEU A 145 -18.70 -15.63 -19.62
C LEU A 145 -19.39 -15.27 -18.30
N ALA A 146 -20.45 -14.47 -18.32
CA ALA A 146 -21.21 -14.15 -17.10
C ALA A 146 -21.98 -15.38 -16.58
N LEU A 147 -22.55 -16.20 -17.45
CA LEU A 147 -23.17 -17.48 -17.07
C LEU A 147 -22.12 -18.44 -16.49
N GLN A 148 -20.95 -18.54 -17.12
CA GLN A 148 -19.84 -19.36 -16.63
C GLN A 148 -19.34 -18.90 -15.25
N LEU A 149 -19.17 -17.59 -15.06
CA LEU A 149 -18.72 -17.01 -13.79
C LEU A 149 -19.69 -17.37 -12.64
N GLU A 150 -20.98 -17.22 -12.86
CA GLU A 150 -22.03 -17.56 -11.88
C GLU A 150 -22.11 -19.05 -11.55
N TRP A 151 -21.66 -19.90 -12.46
CA TRP A 151 -21.58 -21.33 -12.21
C TRP A 151 -20.42 -21.68 -11.26
N HIS A 152 -19.30 -20.99 -11.36
CA HIS A 152 -18.08 -21.32 -10.62
C HIS A 152 -17.90 -20.49 -9.34
N PHE A 153 -18.53 -19.34 -9.23
CA PHE A 153 -18.36 -18.41 -8.11
C PHE A 153 -19.70 -17.99 -7.51
N SER A 154 -19.72 -17.81 -6.21
CA SER A 154 -20.89 -17.34 -5.48
C SER A 154 -21.25 -15.89 -5.82
N LYS A 155 -22.47 -15.50 -5.56
CA LYS A 155 -22.95 -14.12 -5.71
C LYS A 155 -22.11 -13.12 -4.91
N ASP A 156 -21.71 -13.51 -3.72
CA ASP A 156 -20.93 -12.65 -2.83
C ASP A 156 -19.50 -12.45 -3.33
N GLU A 157 -18.86 -13.48 -3.88
CA GLU A 157 -17.55 -13.35 -4.53
C GLU A 157 -17.60 -12.45 -5.79
N ILE A 158 -18.67 -12.57 -6.57
CA ILE A 158 -18.88 -11.72 -7.75
C ILE A 158 -19.15 -10.27 -7.34
N LEU A 159 -19.94 -10.06 -6.28
CA LEU A 159 -20.22 -8.73 -5.76
C LEU A 159 -18.97 -8.08 -5.14
N GLU A 160 -18.15 -8.85 -4.41
CA GLU A 160 -16.85 -8.41 -3.92
C GLU A 160 -15.95 -7.97 -5.09
N ALA A 161 -15.88 -8.76 -6.14
CA ALA A 161 -15.12 -8.41 -7.34
C ALA A 161 -15.63 -7.13 -7.99
N TYR A 162 -16.93 -6.93 -8.06
CA TYR A 162 -17.51 -5.68 -8.55
C TYR A 162 -17.03 -4.48 -7.74
N PHE A 163 -17.09 -4.56 -6.42
CA PHE A 163 -16.62 -3.47 -5.54
C PHE A 163 -15.12 -3.20 -5.62
N ASN A 164 -14.34 -4.17 -6.08
CA ASN A 164 -12.90 -4.01 -6.28
C ASN A 164 -12.51 -3.54 -7.68
N LEU A 165 -13.38 -3.71 -8.70
CA LEU A 165 -13.08 -3.40 -10.10
C LEU A 165 -13.86 -2.21 -10.67
N ALA A 166 -14.96 -1.81 -10.03
CA ALA A 166 -15.80 -0.72 -10.51
C ALA A 166 -15.00 0.58 -10.66
N PRO A 167 -15.16 1.32 -11.78
CA PRO A 167 -14.41 2.56 -12.01
C PRO A 167 -15.04 3.74 -11.26
N TYR A 168 -14.21 4.51 -10.55
CA TYR A 168 -14.63 5.70 -9.80
C TYR A 168 -14.09 7.02 -10.37
N GLY A 169 -13.59 7.00 -11.61
CA GLY A 169 -13.09 8.17 -12.33
C GLY A 169 -11.57 8.29 -12.33
N GLY A 170 -11.00 8.73 -13.46
CA GLY A 170 -9.56 8.73 -13.67
C GLY A 170 -8.98 7.31 -13.56
N ASN A 171 -7.92 7.18 -12.79
CA ASN A 171 -7.26 5.90 -12.51
C ASN A 171 -7.68 5.28 -11.16
N ILE A 172 -8.85 5.65 -10.61
CA ILE A 172 -9.36 5.12 -9.34
C ILE A 172 -10.34 4.00 -9.63
N GLU A 173 -10.04 2.80 -9.15
CA GLU A 173 -10.85 1.60 -9.29
C GLU A 173 -11.06 0.94 -7.92
N GLY A 174 -12.28 0.47 -7.71
CA GLY A 174 -12.71 -0.14 -6.45
C GLY A 174 -13.14 0.87 -5.38
N LEU A 175 -14.10 0.43 -4.55
CA LEU A 175 -14.67 1.24 -3.48
C LEU A 175 -13.63 1.59 -2.42
N GLY A 176 -12.70 0.67 -2.12
CA GLY A 176 -11.64 0.92 -1.14
C GLY A 176 -10.75 2.11 -1.52
N ALA A 177 -10.31 2.15 -2.78
CA ALA A 177 -9.53 3.26 -3.29
C ALA A 177 -10.36 4.55 -3.39
N ALA A 178 -11.62 4.47 -3.83
CA ALA A 178 -12.51 5.62 -3.91
C ALA A 178 -12.79 6.24 -2.54
N ALA A 179 -13.05 5.44 -1.52
CA ALA A 179 -13.25 5.89 -0.14
C ALA A 179 -12.01 6.61 0.40
N LEU A 180 -10.83 6.05 0.18
CA LEU A 180 -9.58 6.64 0.64
C LEU A 180 -9.24 7.93 -0.11
N VAL A 181 -9.31 7.90 -1.45
CA VAL A 181 -8.91 9.06 -2.27
C VAL A 181 -9.88 10.23 -2.12
N TYR A 182 -11.20 9.97 -2.13
CA TYR A 182 -12.18 11.05 -2.15
C TYR A 182 -12.62 11.50 -0.77
N PHE A 183 -12.48 10.65 0.27
CA PHE A 183 -12.98 10.96 1.61
C PHE A 183 -11.96 10.75 2.73
N HIS A 184 -10.76 10.26 2.45
CA HIS A 184 -9.73 9.88 3.43
C HIS A 184 -10.25 8.89 4.50
N LYS A 185 -11.10 7.94 4.07
CA LYS A 185 -11.77 6.97 4.91
C LYS A 185 -11.58 5.56 4.37
N THR A 186 -11.73 4.58 5.24
CA THR A 186 -11.99 3.21 4.82
C THR A 186 -13.46 3.06 4.39
N PRO A 187 -13.82 2.06 3.58
CA PRO A 187 -15.22 1.82 3.21
C PRO A 187 -16.16 1.75 4.42
N ALA A 188 -15.73 1.08 5.51
CA ALA A 188 -16.52 0.94 6.74
C ALA A 188 -16.81 2.28 7.46
N GLN A 189 -16.00 3.30 7.22
CA GLN A 189 -16.15 4.64 7.83
C GLN A 189 -16.98 5.61 6.98
N LEU A 190 -17.38 5.19 5.77
CA LEU A 190 -18.21 6.04 4.90
C LEU A 190 -19.58 6.29 5.54
N THR A 191 -20.00 7.53 5.53
CA THR A 191 -21.38 7.89 5.87
C THR A 191 -22.34 7.39 4.78
N GLN A 192 -23.63 7.36 5.09
CA GLN A 192 -24.65 6.98 4.12
C GLN A 192 -24.63 7.89 2.88
N ALA A 193 -24.44 9.20 3.08
CA ALA A 193 -24.36 10.18 2.00
C ALA A 193 -23.11 9.97 1.11
N GLU A 194 -21.94 9.72 1.71
CA GLU A 194 -20.70 9.42 0.99
C GLU A 194 -20.80 8.11 0.20
N SER A 195 -21.34 7.06 0.83
CA SER A 195 -21.59 5.77 0.17
C SER A 195 -22.51 5.93 -1.03
N ALA A 196 -23.63 6.61 -0.85
CA ALA A 196 -24.62 6.87 -1.90
C ALA A 196 -24.01 7.71 -3.04
N ALA A 197 -23.21 8.71 -2.74
CA ALA A 197 -22.52 9.55 -3.72
C ALA A 197 -21.53 8.73 -4.58
N LEU A 198 -20.74 7.85 -3.93
CA LEU A 198 -19.81 6.98 -4.67
C LEU A 198 -20.56 6.00 -5.60
N MET A 199 -21.70 5.46 -5.18
CA MET A 199 -22.44 4.49 -5.98
C MET A 199 -23.03 5.07 -7.29
N LEU A 200 -23.08 6.40 -7.43
CA LEU A 200 -23.49 7.06 -8.68
C LEU A 200 -22.38 7.09 -9.74
N VAL A 201 -21.12 6.94 -9.33
CA VAL A 201 -19.96 7.16 -10.19
C VAL A 201 -19.80 6.07 -11.26
N PRO A 202 -19.88 4.75 -10.96
CA PRO A 202 -19.62 3.68 -11.92
C PRO A 202 -20.48 3.74 -13.17
N GLN A 203 -21.69 4.32 -13.10
CA GLN A 203 -22.58 4.47 -14.25
C GLN A 203 -22.01 5.43 -15.32
N ASN A 204 -21.27 6.44 -14.92
CA ASN A 204 -20.58 7.37 -15.81
C ASN A 204 -19.36 7.97 -15.12
N PRO A 205 -18.26 7.22 -15.01
CA PRO A 205 -17.09 7.59 -14.21
C PRO A 205 -16.36 8.84 -14.74
N VAL A 206 -16.52 9.16 -16.01
CA VAL A 206 -15.92 10.37 -16.62
C VAL A 206 -16.72 11.61 -16.20
N LYS A 207 -18.04 11.60 -16.40
CA LYS A 207 -18.87 12.78 -16.11
C LYS A 207 -19.18 12.97 -14.65
N ARG A 208 -19.22 11.87 -13.87
CA ARG A 208 -19.57 11.87 -12.44
C ARG A 208 -18.37 11.66 -11.55
N ARG A 209 -17.16 11.95 -12.02
CA ARG A 209 -15.97 11.91 -11.17
C ARG A 209 -16.16 12.85 -9.97
N PRO A 210 -16.00 12.37 -8.73
CA PRO A 210 -16.11 13.21 -7.55
C PRO A 210 -15.09 14.35 -7.57
N SER A 211 -15.58 15.58 -7.45
CA SER A 211 -14.78 16.81 -7.30
C SER A 211 -15.69 17.89 -6.74
N GLN A 212 -15.14 18.82 -5.98
CA GLN A 212 -15.88 19.99 -5.46
C GLN A 212 -16.48 20.83 -6.60
N ASP A 213 -15.77 20.92 -7.71
CA ASP A 213 -16.13 21.78 -8.84
C ASP A 213 -16.92 21.04 -9.94
N ASN A 214 -17.35 19.79 -9.71
CA ASN A 214 -18.09 19.03 -10.71
C ASN A 214 -19.62 19.21 -10.57
N PRO A 215 -20.27 20.06 -11.37
CA PRO A 215 -21.70 20.32 -11.27
C PRO A 215 -22.55 19.10 -11.63
N VAL A 216 -22.04 18.21 -12.51
CA VAL A 216 -22.75 16.98 -12.92
C VAL A 216 -22.81 16.00 -11.75
N PHE A 217 -21.72 15.86 -11.01
CA PHE A 217 -21.67 15.04 -9.80
C PHE A 217 -22.58 15.62 -8.71
N ALA A 218 -22.45 16.92 -8.41
CA ALA A 218 -23.26 17.61 -7.41
C ALA A 218 -24.78 17.49 -7.70
N ALA A 219 -25.18 17.69 -8.97
CA ALA A 219 -26.57 17.52 -9.39
C ALA A 219 -27.06 16.07 -9.24
N ALA A 220 -26.20 15.08 -9.50
CA ALA A 220 -26.54 13.67 -9.34
C ALA A 220 -26.74 13.31 -7.87
N VAL A 221 -25.86 13.78 -6.97
CA VAL A 221 -25.98 13.60 -5.52
C VAL A 221 -27.25 14.23 -5.00
N LYS A 222 -27.55 15.49 -5.38
CA LYS A 222 -28.76 16.18 -4.98
C LYS A 222 -30.05 15.43 -5.37
N ARG A 223 -30.11 14.88 -6.59
CA ARG A 223 -31.25 14.05 -7.05
C ARG A 223 -31.39 12.78 -6.24
N LEU A 224 -30.28 12.15 -5.86
CA LEU A 224 -30.29 10.94 -5.05
C LEU A 224 -30.82 11.22 -3.65
N ASP A 225 -30.37 12.30 -3.02
CA ASP A 225 -30.82 12.74 -1.70
C ASP A 225 -32.32 13.01 -1.67
N GLN A 226 -32.84 13.71 -2.66
CA GLN A 226 -34.28 13.96 -2.81
C GLN A 226 -35.08 12.67 -2.92
N ALA A 227 -34.54 11.68 -3.65
CA ALA A 227 -35.20 10.39 -3.86
C ALA A 227 -35.17 9.47 -2.64
N TRP A 228 -34.14 9.61 -1.76
CA TRP A 228 -33.91 8.69 -0.64
C TRP A 228 -34.37 9.20 0.71
N SER A 229 -34.15 10.47 1.01
CA SER A 229 -34.43 11.03 2.32
C SER A 229 -35.63 11.96 2.36
N GLY A 230 -36.13 12.42 1.22
CA GLY A 230 -37.12 13.49 1.13
C GLY A 230 -36.61 14.82 1.68
N ARG A 231 -35.35 14.91 2.12
CA ARG A 231 -34.71 16.12 2.65
C ARG A 231 -33.97 16.85 1.55
N THR A 232 -34.05 18.15 1.56
CA THR A 232 -33.40 19.03 0.57
C THR A 232 -32.06 19.57 1.01
N GLU A 233 -31.69 19.35 2.28
CA GLU A 233 -30.45 19.89 2.85
C GLU A 233 -29.62 18.80 3.52
N HIS A 234 -28.49 18.47 2.90
CA HIS A 234 -27.40 17.75 3.53
C HIS A 234 -26.18 18.65 3.64
N ALA A 235 -25.36 18.45 4.66
CA ALA A 235 -24.06 19.08 4.75
C ALA A 235 -23.27 18.79 3.46
N PRO A 236 -22.61 19.81 2.87
CA PRO A 236 -21.83 19.62 1.66
C PRO A 236 -20.75 18.57 1.87
N LEU A 237 -20.65 17.61 0.95
CA LEU A 237 -19.60 16.60 0.98
C LEU A 237 -18.25 17.28 0.75
N ARG A 238 -17.31 17.04 1.66
CA ARG A 238 -15.92 17.42 1.44
C ARG A 238 -15.25 16.35 0.60
N ILE A 239 -14.81 16.71 -0.59
CA ILE A 239 -14.22 15.80 -1.56
C ILE A 239 -12.75 16.16 -1.74
N TYR A 240 -11.90 15.15 -1.68
CA TYR A 240 -10.46 15.22 -1.89
C TYR A 240 -10.09 14.65 -3.26
N GLY A 241 -8.80 14.61 -3.58
CA GLY A 241 -8.27 14.01 -4.78
C GLY A 241 -6.97 13.25 -4.54
N PRO A 242 -6.40 12.62 -5.58
CA PRO A 242 -5.13 11.90 -5.47
C PRO A 242 -3.95 12.77 -4.97
N GLN A 243 -3.98 14.07 -5.22
CA GLN A 243 -2.99 15.04 -4.76
C GLN A 243 -3.02 15.26 -3.24
N ASP A 244 -4.15 14.92 -2.60
CA ASP A 244 -4.35 15.09 -1.16
C ASP A 244 -3.99 13.79 -0.37
N LEU A 245 -3.56 12.75 -1.08
CA LEU A 245 -3.11 11.52 -0.44
C LEU A 245 -1.84 11.76 0.38
N PRO A 246 -1.70 11.11 1.54
CA PRO A 246 -0.57 11.31 2.42
C PRO A 246 0.76 10.90 1.78
N PHE A 247 1.78 11.69 2.07
CA PHE A 247 3.17 11.45 1.69
C PHE A 247 4.05 11.63 2.92
N GLU A 248 3.92 10.72 3.87
CA GLU A 248 4.60 10.78 5.17
C GLU A 248 5.67 9.69 5.24
N ALA A 249 6.71 9.91 6.06
CA ALA A 249 7.81 8.97 6.25
C ALA A 249 8.37 8.38 4.94
N PRO A 250 8.77 9.21 3.96
CA PRO A 250 8.96 8.78 2.58
C PRO A 250 10.03 7.71 2.41
N HIS A 251 11.14 7.75 3.14
CA HIS A 251 12.24 6.79 3.02
C HIS A 251 11.79 5.37 3.37
N ILE A 252 11.21 5.18 4.55
CA ILE A 252 10.78 3.85 5.00
C ILE A 252 9.58 3.37 4.20
N CYS A 253 8.66 4.27 3.82
CA CYS A 253 7.54 3.90 2.97
C CYS A 253 7.97 3.46 1.57
N ALA A 254 8.96 4.11 0.97
CA ALA A 254 9.51 3.70 -0.33
C ALA A 254 10.11 2.29 -0.27
N GLU A 255 10.91 2.00 0.75
CA GLU A 255 11.49 0.68 0.97
C GLU A 255 10.43 -0.41 1.18
N LEU A 256 9.44 -0.13 2.05
CA LEU A 256 8.38 -1.08 2.34
C LEU A 256 7.53 -1.39 1.09
N LEU A 257 7.23 -0.38 0.27
CA LEU A 257 6.51 -0.57 -0.99
C LEU A 257 7.34 -1.34 -2.01
N GLU A 258 8.66 -1.14 -2.05
CA GLU A 258 9.54 -1.92 -2.91
C GLU A 258 9.61 -3.40 -2.51
N ARG A 259 9.65 -3.69 -1.22
CA ARG A 259 9.63 -5.07 -0.69
C ARG A 259 8.27 -5.76 -0.89
N HIS A 260 7.17 -5.00 -0.94
CA HIS A 260 5.79 -5.48 -1.06
C HIS A 260 5.15 -5.06 -2.38
N ARG A 261 5.82 -5.37 -3.50
CA ARG A 261 5.40 -4.97 -4.87
C ARG A 261 4.07 -5.56 -5.32
N ASP A 262 3.56 -6.58 -4.63
CA ASP A 262 2.27 -7.20 -4.95
C ASP A 262 1.08 -6.40 -4.42
N GLY A 263 1.35 -5.29 -3.74
CA GLY A 263 0.34 -4.45 -3.12
C GLY A 263 -0.17 -5.00 -1.79
N GLY A 264 -1.26 -4.41 -1.32
CA GLY A 264 -1.86 -4.78 -0.04
C GLY A 264 -1.64 -3.75 1.06
N VAL A 265 -2.21 -4.01 2.24
CA VAL A 265 -2.16 -3.10 3.38
C VAL A 265 -1.12 -3.59 4.37
N LEU A 266 -0.11 -2.75 4.64
CA LEU A 266 0.95 -3.01 5.60
C LEU A 266 0.85 -2.03 6.76
N ARG A 267 0.61 -2.53 7.98
CA ARG A 267 0.63 -1.73 9.21
C ARG A 267 2.04 -1.71 9.78
N THR A 268 2.53 -0.52 10.10
CA THR A 268 3.86 -0.30 10.68
C THR A 268 3.79 0.03 12.18
N THR A 269 4.97 0.09 12.80
CA THR A 269 5.15 0.54 14.18
C THR A 269 5.44 2.05 14.29
N LEU A 270 5.45 2.76 13.15
CA LEU A 270 5.77 4.18 13.09
C LEU A 270 4.74 5.03 13.84
N SER A 271 5.24 5.95 14.64
CA SER A 271 4.43 6.94 15.35
C SER A 271 4.40 8.26 14.54
N PRO A 272 3.23 8.70 14.04
CA PRO A 272 3.15 9.90 13.21
C PRO A 272 3.64 11.15 13.96
N THR A 273 3.39 11.22 15.28
CA THR A 273 3.85 12.33 16.11
C THR A 273 5.37 12.36 16.24
N LEU A 274 6.00 11.20 16.48
CA LEU A 274 7.47 11.11 16.56
C LEU A 274 8.09 11.37 15.19
N GLN A 275 7.53 10.82 14.12
CA GLN A 275 8.02 11.02 12.76
C GLN A 275 8.11 12.51 12.41
N LYS A 276 7.01 13.26 12.61
CA LYS A 276 6.98 14.71 12.35
C LYS A 276 7.98 15.50 13.20
N ARG A 277 8.14 15.11 14.47
CA ARG A 277 9.13 15.74 15.36
C ARG A 277 10.55 15.48 14.89
N VAL A 278 10.86 14.26 14.46
CA VAL A 278 12.19 13.89 13.97
C VAL A 278 12.50 14.61 12.67
N GLU A 279 11.61 14.59 11.69
CA GLU A 279 11.80 15.32 10.43
C GLU A 279 11.96 16.82 10.63
N GLY A 280 11.11 17.44 11.45
CA GLY A 280 11.21 18.85 11.80
C GLY A 280 12.50 19.18 12.55
N GLY A 281 12.90 18.31 13.49
CA GLY A 281 14.15 18.43 14.25
C GLY A 281 15.40 18.34 13.38
N LEU A 282 15.46 17.38 12.45
CA LEU A 282 16.55 17.23 11.51
C LEU A 282 16.68 18.43 10.58
N ARG A 283 15.58 18.90 10.02
CA ARG A 283 15.56 20.09 9.16
C ARG A 283 16.09 21.33 9.90
N ALA A 284 15.61 21.54 11.12
CA ALA A 284 16.08 22.64 11.95
C ALA A 284 17.56 22.49 12.34
N PHE A 285 18.01 21.28 12.64
CA PHE A 285 19.41 20.99 12.97
C PHE A 285 20.34 21.26 11.78
N ALA A 286 20.02 20.73 10.61
CA ALA A 286 20.80 20.95 9.40
C ALA A 286 20.88 22.45 9.03
N SER A 287 19.76 23.15 9.12
CA SER A 287 19.70 24.60 8.87
C SER A 287 20.58 25.40 9.83
N ARG A 288 20.51 25.12 11.15
CA ARG A 288 21.34 25.85 12.15
C ARG A 288 22.84 25.59 11.99
N ASN A 289 23.23 24.44 11.48
CA ASN A 289 24.62 24.03 11.35
C ASN A 289 25.16 24.17 9.91
N ALA A 290 24.38 24.75 9.00
CA ALA A 290 24.79 24.94 7.60
C ALA A 290 26.10 25.74 7.46
N ALA A 291 26.30 26.74 8.31
CA ALA A 291 27.55 27.54 8.34
C ALA A 291 28.79 26.71 8.68
N TYR A 292 28.64 25.59 9.37
CA TYR A 292 29.71 24.64 9.68
C TYR A 292 29.86 23.53 8.63
N GLY A 293 29.21 23.68 7.46
CA GLY A 293 29.27 22.71 6.37
C GLY A 293 28.34 21.52 6.50
N LEU A 294 27.47 21.45 7.52
CA LEU A 294 26.48 20.39 7.66
C LEU A 294 25.34 20.61 6.67
N LYS A 295 25.26 19.73 5.67
CA LYS A 295 24.22 19.82 4.60
C LYS A 295 23.06 18.86 4.82
N ASN A 296 23.32 17.71 5.45
CA ASN A 296 22.31 16.66 5.61
C ASN A 296 22.49 15.92 6.94
N ALA A 297 21.43 15.29 7.43
CA ALA A 297 21.45 14.47 8.62
C ALA A 297 20.34 13.41 8.53
N ALA A 298 20.53 12.27 9.19
CA ALA A 298 19.55 11.19 9.26
C ALA A 298 19.33 10.80 10.73
N ALA A 299 18.15 10.26 11.04
CA ALA A 299 17.82 9.78 12.39
C ALA A 299 16.91 8.56 12.34
N LEU A 300 17.16 7.66 13.29
CA LEU A 300 16.37 6.48 13.58
C LEU A 300 15.97 6.50 15.06
N VAL A 301 14.66 6.34 15.34
CA VAL A 301 14.15 6.24 16.70
C VAL A 301 13.61 4.84 16.92
N VAL A 302 14.19 4.16 17.89
CA VAL A 302 13.86 2.78 18.25
C VAL A 302 13.34 2.72 19.67
N HIS A 303 12.26 2.00 19.88
CA HIS A 303 11.76 1.65 21.21
C HIS A 303 12.54 0.41 21.69
N TRP A 304 13.55 0.64 22.50
CA TRP A 304 14.54 -0.40 22.87
C TRP A 304 13.95 -1.67 23.50
N PRO A 305 12.86 -1.64 24.33
CA PRO A 305 12.35 -2.88 24.91
C PRO A 305 11.72 -3.82 23.87
N SER A 306 11.06 -3.27 22.83
CA SER A 306 10.42 -4.06 21.76
C SER A 306 11.23 -4.07 20.46
N MET A 307 12.32 -3.31 20.38
CA MET A 307 13.14 -3.10 19.17
C MET A 307 12.34 -2.59 17.96
N GLU A 308 11.20 -1.95 18.20
CA GLU A 308 10.36 -1.39 17.16
C GLU A 308 10.88 -0.03 16.67
N ILE A 309 10.93 0.17 15.38
CA ILE A 309 11.21 1.47 14.78
C ILE A 309 9.96 2.34 14.94
N ARG A 310 10.10 3.47 15.63
CA ARG A 310 9.02 4.43 15.89
C ARG A 310 9.06 5.64 14.98
N ALA A 311 10.24 6.01 14.49
CA ALA A 311 10.43 7.03 13.45
C ALA A 311 11.72 6.77 12.68
N LEU A 312 11.73 7.11 11.39
CA LEU A 312 12.90 7.04 10.52
C LEU A 312 12.87 8.22 9.55
N ALA A 313 13.90 9.05 9.59
CA ALA A 313 14.11 10.10 8.62
C ALA A 313 15.52 9.95 8.02
N GLY A 314 15.58 9.54 6.76
CA GLY A 314 16.83 9.24 6.05
C GLY A 314 17.60 10.49 5.61
N SER A 315 16.94 11.66 5.60
CA SER A 315 17.57 12.94 5.26
C SER A 315 16.86 14.10 5.97
N ALA A 316 17.49 15.28 5.95
CA ALA A 316 16.90 16.50 6.47
C ALA A 316 15.68 16.98 5.63
N ASP A 317 15.69 16.72 4.32
CA ASP A 317 14.57 16.98 3.42
C ASP A 317 14.59 15.98 2.25
N PHE A 318 13.56 15.16 2.14
CA PHE A 318 13.42 14.13 1.11
C PHE A 318 13.42 14.72 -0.31
N HIS A 319 12.82 15.89 -0.49
CA HIS A 319 12.64 16.51 -1.80
C HIS A 319 13.83 17.39 -2.24
N ASP A 320 14.80 17.60 -1.39
CA ASP A 320 15.96 18.43 -1.74
C ASP A 320 17.04 17.61 -2.48
N ALA A 321 17.05 17.72 -3.81
CA ALA A 321 18.03 17.05 -4.67
C ALA A 321 19.48 17.51 -4.40
N ARG A 322 19.70 18.72 -3.85
CA ARG A 322 21.05 19.26 -3.57
C ARG A 322 21.77 18.48 -2.48
N ILE A 323 21.03 17.85 -1.59
CA ILE A 323 21.55 17.01 -0.52
C ILE A 323 21.33 15.53 -0.78
N SER A 324 20.88 15.16 -2.00
CA SER A 324 20.46 13.80 -2.33
C SER A 324 19.41 13.29 -1.34
N GLY A 325 18.36 14.08 -1.12
CA GLY A 325 17.37 13.89 -0.05
C GLY A 325 16.63 12.57 -0.11
N GLU A 326 16.50 11.95 -1.28
CA GLU A 326 15.86 10.64 -1.46
C GLU A 326 16.68 9.46 -0.92
N ILE A 327 18.00 9.67 -0.68
CA ILE A 327 18.88 8.62 -0.16
C ILE A 327 18.63 8.45 1.34
N ASP A 328 18.37 7.21 1.77
CA ASP A 328 18.24 6.90 3.19
C ASP A 328 19.61 6.86 3.89
N GLY A 329 19.96 7.96 4.55
CA GLY A 329 21.19 8.10 5.31
C GLY A 329 21.27 7.21 6.54
N THR A 330 20.14 6.65 7.04
CA THR A 330 20.15 5.70 8.16
C THR A 330 20.77 4.36 7.77
N ARG A 331 20.84 4.06 6.48
CA ARG A 331 21.46 2.85 5.90
C ARG A 331 22.86 3.08 5.37
N ALA A 332 23.32 4.34 5.35
CA ALA A 332 24.63 4.66 4.86
C ALA A 332 25.71 4.05 5.76
N ARG A 333 26.59 3.22 5.20
CA ARG A 333 27.76 2.71 5.91
C ARG A 333 28.71 3.84 6.20
N ARG A 334 28.97 4.09 7.47
CA ARG A 334 29.83 5.17 7.96
C ARG A 334 30.79 4.65 9.03
N SER A 335 31.94 5.31 9.16
CA SER A 335 32.81 5.06 10.29
C SER A 335 32.06 5.37 11.60
N PRO A 336 32.03 4.44 12.56
CA PRO A 336 31.36 4.64 13.84
C PRO A 336 32.02 5.71 14.70
N GLY A 337 33.32 5.94 14.50
CA GLY A 337 34.11 6.93 15.27
C GLY A 337 33.93 6.72 16.77
N SER A 338 33.75 7.83 17.48
CA SER A 338 33.62 7.84 18.97
C SER A 338 32.37 7.16 19.51
N THR A 339 31.43 6.72 18.68
CA THR A 339 30.25 5.94 19.14
C THR A 339 30.63 4.57 19.69
N LEU A 340 31.82 4.06 19.38
CA LEU A 340 32.35 2.81 19.95
C LEU A 340 32.89 2.97 21.38
N LYS A 341 33.25 4.17 21.81
CA LYS A 341 33.87 4.40 23.14
C LYS A 341 33.04 3.90 24.31
N PRO A 342 31.69 4.13 24.37
CA PRO A 342 30.87 3.55 25.43
C PRO A 342 31.01 2.03 25.54
N LEU A 343 31.12 1.31 24.42
CA LEU A 343 31.27 -0.14 24.41
C LEU A 343 32.65 -0.57 24.92
N ILE A 344 33.71 0.15 24.55
CA ILE A 344 35.07 -0.08 25.05
C ILE A 344 35.11 0.08 26.59
N TYR A 345 34.53 1.16 27.11
CA TYR A 345 34.48 1.44 28.54
C TYR A 345 33.59 0.42 29.28
N ALA A 346 32.45 0.02 28.69
CA ALA A 346 31.57 -0.99 29.26
C ALA A 346 32.30 -2.34 29.41
N LEU A 347 32.97 -2.79 28.34
CA LEU A 347 33.80 -4.02 28.40
C LEU A 347 34.93 -3.92 29.42
N ALA A 348 35.59 -2.77 29.49
CA ALA A 348 36.68 -2.56 30.49
C ALA A 348 36.15 -2.55 31.91
N LEU A 349 34.95 -2.05 32.17
CA LEU A 349 34.26 -2.11 33.48
C LEU A 349 33.86 -3.55 33.80
N ASP A 350 33.25 -4.26 32.87
CA ASP A 350 32.79 -5.65 33.01
C ASP A 350 33.96 -6.61 33.34
N GLN A 351 35.10 -6.40 32.66
CA GLN A 351 36.33 -7.16 32.86
C GLN A 351 37.13 -6.73 34.11
N GLY A 352 36.63 -5.77 34.87
CA GLY A 352 37.32 -5.27 36.10
C GLY A 352 38.64 -4.51 35.79
N ILE A 353 38.86 -4.08 34.56
CA ILE A 353 40.09 -3.34 34.16
C ILE A 353 40.05 -1.93 34.72
N ILE A 354 38.88 -1.32 34.78
CA ILE A 354 38.66 0.02 35.33
C ILE A 354 37.46 0.10 36.27
N HIS A 355 37.44 1.17 37.06
CA HIS A 355 36.29 1.71 37.78
C HIS A 355 36.03 3.14 37.28
N PRO A 356 34.87 3.75 37.45
CA PRO A 356 34.58 5.12 36.97
C PRO A 356 35.59 6.18 37.44
N HIS A 357 36.21 6.02 38.60
CA HIS A 357 37.24 6.92 39.13
C HIS A 357 38.67 6.50 38.81
N THR A 358 38.89 5.39 38.08
CA THR A 358 40.24 4.98 37.68
C THR A 358 40.86 6.09 36.85
N LEU A 359 42.09 6.48 37.22
CA LEU A 359 42.84 7.47 36.47
C LEU A 359 43.43 6.85 35.19
N LEU A 360 43.14 7.43 34.07
CA LEU A 360 43.69 7.12 32.76
C LEU A 360 44.57 8.26 32.30
N LEU A 361 45.64 7.91 31.59
CA LEU A 361 46.57 8.93 31.07
C LEU A 361 46.12 9.41 29.68
N ASP A 362 45.82 10.69 29.57
CA ASP A 362 45.54 11.38 28.32
C ASP A 362 46.78 12.22 27.94
N THR A 363 47.81 11.54 27.42
CA THR A 363 49.09 12.10 26.98
C THR A 363 49.44 11.60 25.59
N PRO A 364 50.29 12.32 24.83
CA PRO A 364 50.78 11.82 23.53
C PRO A 364 51.30 10.40 23.65
N ARG A 365 50.81 9.51 22.80
CA ARG A 365 51.19 8.08 22.81
C ARG A 365 51.06 7.49 21.43
N SER A 366 52.06 6.73 20.98
CA SER A 366 51.99 5.94 19.75
C SER A 366 51.42 4.54 19.99
N PHE A 367 50.59 4.08 19.05
CA PHE A 367 50.00 2.71 19.01
C PHE A 367 50.41 2.11 17.66
N ALA A 368 51.42 1.27 17.62
CA ALA A 368 51.90 0.58 16.42
C ALA A 368 52.07 1.50 15.18
N GLY A 369 52.64 2.72 15.39
CA GLY A 369 52.86 3.71 14.34
C GLY A 369 51.65 4.64 14.07
N TYR A 370 50.58 4.50 14.83
CA TYR A 370 49.43 5.44 14.83
C TYR A 370 49.52 6.35 16.05
N ASP A 371 49.57 7.65 15.82
CA ASP A 371 49.65 8.69 16.85
C ASP A 371 48.25 9.39 16.96
N PRO A 372 47.38 8.91 17.85
CA PRO A 372 46.06 9.51 17.97
C PRO A 372 46.10 10.87 18.63
N GLU A 373 45.45 11.83 18.00
CA GLU A 373 45.20 13.15 18.58
C GLU A 373 43.77 13.22 19.12
N ASN A 374 43.53 14.06 20.13
CA ASN A 374 42.20 14.42 20.57
C ASN A 374 41.61 15.48 19.61
N PHE A 375 40.27 15.55 19.55
CA PHE A 375 39.57 16.48 18.63
C PHE A 375 39.97 17.95 18.83
N ASP A 376 40.27 18.33 20.08
CA ASP A 376 40.71 19.68 20.44
C ASP A 376 42.23 19.89 20.34
N GLY A 377 42.98 18.93 19.81
CA GLY A 377 44.43 18.97 19.69
C GLY A 377 45.19 19.03 21.03
N SER A 378 44.50 18.90 22.17
CA SER A 378 45.07 19.02 23.51
C SER A 378 45.11 17.70 24.26
N PHE A 379 45.95 17.63 25.32
CA PHE A 379 46.04 16.51 26.23
C PHE A 379 45.86 17.03 27.65
N ARG A 380 45.13 16.25 28.50
CA ARG A 380 44.77 16.67 29.85
C ARG A 380 45.58 15.99 30.99
N GLY A 381 46.50 15.09 30.63
CA GLY A 381 47.24 14.31 31.60
C GLY A 381 46.34 13.27 32.30
N PRO A 382 46.49 13.05 33.63
CA PRO A 382 45.62 12.11 34.36
C PRO A 382 44.17 12.59 34.41
N VAL A 383 43.24 11.77 33.89
CA VAL A 383 41.77 12.03 33.89
C VAL A 383 41.05 10.79 34.39
N SER A 384 39.95 10.94 35.11
CA SER A 384 39.13 9.78 35.50
C SER A 384 38.51 9.12 34.27
N ALA A 385 38.25 7.80 34.37
CA ALA A 385 37.58 7.04 33.30
C ALA A 385 36.25 7.67 32.89
N ALA A 386 35.46 8.11 33.86
CA ALA A 386 34.20 8.81 33.62
C ALA A 386 34.39 10.11 32.87
N GLU A 387 35.37 10.95 33.24
CA GLU A 387 35.65 12.20 32.55
C GLU A 387 36.24 11.98 31.16
N ALA A 388 37.11 10.98 31.00
CA ALA A 388 37.68 10.63 29.70
C ALA A 388 36.62 10.19 28.70
N LEU A 389 35.63 9.40 29.15
CA LEU A 389 34.49 9.01 28.31
C LEU A 389 33.59 10.23 28.01
N ARG A 390 33.23 11.02 29.01
CA ARG A 390 32.37 12.20 28.84
C ARG A 390 32.92 13.23 27.86
N SER A 391 34.24 13.47 27.94
CA SER A 391 34.95 14.41 27.05
C SER A 391 35.49 13.73 25.79
N SER A 392 35.10 12.45 25.56
CA SER A 392 35.43 11.69 24.34
C SER A 392 36.95 11.67 24.00
N ARG A 393 37.83 11.49 25.03
CA ARG A 393 39.30 11.46 24.82
C ARG A 393 39.69 10.20 24.03
N ASN A 394 40.56 10.36 23.04
CA ASN A 394 40.97 9.27 22.16
C ASN A 394 42.01 8.35 22.80
N VAL A 395 43.10 8.92 23.33
CA VAL A 395 44.21 8.13 23.90
C VAL A 395 43.76 7.20 25.05
N PRO A 396 42.96 7.64 26.03
CA PRO A 396 42.41 6.78 27.06
C PRO A 396 41.58 5.63 26.48
N ALA A 397 40.70 5.92 25.50
CA ALA A 397 39.84 4.89 24.87
C ALA A 397 40.66 3.81 24.15
N LEU A 398 41.66 4.21 23.35
CA LEU A 398 42.56 3.31 22.64
C LEU A 398 43.38 2.46 23.63
N THR A 399 43.85 3.09 24.71
CA THR A 399 44.58 2.38 25.76
C THR A 399 43.73 1.31 26.43
N LEU A 400 42.46 1.58 26.65
CA LEU A 400 41.52 0.58 27.19
C LEU A 400 41.24 -0.52 26.16
N ALA A 401 40.97 -0.18 24.90
CA ALA A 401 40.73 -1.14 23.85
C ALA A 401 41.86 -2.15 23.72
N ALA A 402 43.13 -1.68 23.77
CA ALA A 402 44.30 -2.52 23.73
C ALA A 402 44.50 -3.41 24.99
N ARG A 403 43.80 -3.15 26.09
CA ARG A 403 43.86 -3.92 27.35
C ARG A 403 42.71 -4.91 27.52
N LEU A 404 41.68 -4.83 26.64
CA LEU A 404 40.56 -5.73 26.71
C LEU A 404 41.02 -7.19 26.52
N LYS A 405 40.47 -8.07 27.38
CA LYS A 405 40.62 -9.53 27.24
C LYS A 405 39.49 -10.09 26.37
N HIS A 406 39.33 -11.39 26.36
CA HIS A 406 38.19 -11.99 25.69
C HIS A 406 36.87 -11.77 26.46
N PRO A 407 35.79 -11.29 25.83
CA PRO A 407 35.77 -10.82 24.44
C PRO A 407 36.43 -9.45 24.26
N GLY A 408 37.23 -9.30 23.21
CA GLY A 408 37.69 -7.97 22.75
C GLY A 408 36.55 -7.18 22.08
N LEU A 409 36.82 -5.92 21.73
CA LEU A 409 35.80 -5.06 21.09
C LEU A 409 35.26 -5.68 19.80
N TYR A 410 36.14 -6.16 18.93
CA TYR A 410 35.76 -6.74 17.64
C TYR A 410 34.90 -7.99 17.81
N GLU A 411 35.26 -8.88 18.70
CA GLU A 411 34.49 -10.07 19.02
C GLU A 411 33.12 -9.72 19.61
N PHE A 412 33.06 -8.74 20.49
CA PHE A 412 31.81 -8.25 21.06
C PHE A 412 30.85 -7.72 19.98
N LEU A 413 31.38 -6.87 19.08
CA LEU A 413 30.58 -6.31 17.97
C LEU A 413 30.09 -7.40 17.01
N ARG A 414 30.91 -8.44 16.74
CA ARG A 414 30.50 -9.59 15.94
C ARG A 414 29.37 -10.38 16.61
N ARG A 415 29.41 -10.56 17.92
CA ARG A 415 28.29 -11.20 18.68
C ARG A 415 27.00 -10.36 18.63
N ALA A 416 27.12 -9.07 18.43
CA ALA A 416 26.00 -8.15 18.25
C ALA A 416 25.56 -8.00 16.77
N ASP A 417 25.96 -8.93 15.89
CA ASP A 417 25.64 -8.95 14.45
C ASP A 417 26.06 -7.68 13.70
N VAL A 418 27.10 -6.98 14.16
CA VAL A 418 27.65 -5.85 13.42
C VAL A 418 28.47 -6.36 12.25
N GLU A 419 28.07 -6.03 11.03
CA GLU A 419 28.79 -6.38 9.79
C GLU A 419 30.05 -5.52 9.63
N PHE A 420 31.15 -6.16 9.29
CA PHE A 420 32.42 -5.53 8.96
C PHE A 420 32.73 -5.65 7.46
N LEU A 421 33.33 -4.58 6.89
CA LEU A 421 33.74 -4.56 5.49
C LEU A 421 35.04 -5.34 5.23
N SER A 422 35.89 -5.44 6.27
CA SER A 422 37.22 -6.09 6.23
C SER A 422 37.48 -6.87 7.51
N GLY A 423 38.55 -7.64 7.55
CA GLY A 423 38.96 -8.37 8.75
C GLY A 423 39.42 -7.43 9.89
N GLU A 424 39.59 -8.01 11.08
CA GLU A 424 39.97 -7.28 12.31
C GLU A 424 41.27 -6.51 12.14
N GLU A 425 42.24 -7.11 11.45
CA GLU A 425 43.54 -6.51 11.17
C GLU A 425 43.47 -5.20 10.37
N HIS A 426 42.44 -5.02 9.60
CA HIS A 426 42.22 -3.81 8.81
C HIS A 426 41.80 -2.59 9.68
N TYR A 427 41.12 -2.84 10.78
CA TYR A 427 40.54 -1.79 11.64
C TYR A 427 41.49 -1.38 12.79
N GLY A 428 42.55 -2.11 12.98
CA GLY A 428 43.70 -1.71 13.76
C GLY A 428 43.58 -1.79 15.28
N LEU A 429 42.48 -2.19 15.86
CA LEU A 429 42.38 -2.39 17.34
C LEU A 429 41.26 -3.38 17.70
#